data_2bca39936ea52bd187e6415bcd205c56
#
_entry.id   2bca39936ea52bd187e6415bcd205c56
#
_cell.length_a   1.000
_cell.length_b   1.000
_cell.length_c   1.000
_cell.angle_alpha   90.00
_cell.angle_beta   90.00
_cell.angle_gamma   90.00
#
_symmetry.space_group_name_H-M   'P 1'
#
loop_
_entity.id
_entity.type
_entity.pdbx_description
1 polymer ?
#
loop_
_entity_poly.entity_id
_entity_poly.type
_entity_poly.pdbx_seq_one_letter_code
_entity_poly.pdbx_strand_id
1 'polypeptide(L)'
;MYFIEVVLPLSLAQTFTYQVNEAEFHYIKPGFRVAVPFGKSKIYTALVLEVHQNKPEKYDAKEIHQILDVTPIVTQIQIKHWLWIASYYMCSIGEVYRSAIPSALLLESETTITQKNTDFVLESSLSDDEFLVYQA
;
A
#
# COMPACT_ATOMS: atom_id res chain seq x y z
N MET A 1 -17.16 11.72 -10.47
CA MET A 1 -15.91 11.01 -10.15
C MET A 1 -15.84 10.85 -8.64
N TYR A 2 -15.38 9.69 -8.19
CA TYR A 2 -15.36 9.33 -6.77
C TYR A 2 -13.93 9.05 -6.35
N PHE A 3 -13.58 9.49 -5.14
CA PHE A 3 -12.20 9.42 -4.63
C PHE A 3 -12.18 8.98 -3.16
N ILE A 4 -11.06 8.43 -2.76
CA ILE A 4 -10.76 8.11 -1.36
C ILE A 4 -9.43 8.73 -0.98
N GLU A 5 -9.36 9.23 0.25
CA GLU A 5 -8.13 9.69 0.87
C GLU A 5 -7.55 8.56 1.71
N VAL A 6 -6.30 8.22 1.48
CA VAL A 6 -5.65 7.08 2.16
C VAL A 6 -4.30 7.47 2.76
N VAL A 7 -3.91 6.73 3.79
CA VAL A 7 -2.56 6.76 4.35
C VAL A 7 -1.81 5.49 3.97
N LEU A 8 -0.56 5.66 3.56
CA LEU A 8 0.37 4.56 3.28
C LEU A 8 1.23 4.26 4.50
N PRO A 9 1.67 3.00 4.70
CA PRO A 9 2.56 2.62 5.80
C PRO A 9 4.02 3.06 5.54
N LEU A 10 4.20 4.30 5.17
CA LEU A 10 5.48 4.92 4.80
C LEU A 10 5.68 6.21 5.59
N SER A 11 6.94 6.59 5.79
CA SER A 11 7.33 7.84 6.46
C SER A 11 7.12 9.05 5.54
N LEU A 12 5.87 9.28 5.11
CA LEU A 12 5.47 10.36 4.25
C LEU A 12 4.52 11.30 5.01
N ALA A 13 4.77 12.59 4.90
CA ALA A 13 4.02 13.61 5.63
C ALA A 13 2.60 13.87 5.08
N GLN A 14 2.29 13.33 3.90
CA GLN A 14 1.03 13.59 3.20
C GLN A 14 0.21 12.31 3.04
N THR A 15 -1.08 12.50 2.90
CA THR A 15 -2.03 11.49 2.46
C THR A 15 -2.12 11.46 0.93
N PHE A 16 -2.76 10.46 0.37
CA PHE A 16 -2.86 10.25 -1.07
C PHE A 16 -4.29 10.00 -1.48
N THR A 17 -4.68 10.58 -2.60
CA THR A 17 -6.02 10.41 -3.17
C THR A 17 -5.98 9.38 -4.29
N TYR A 18 -6.87 8.39 -4.22
CA TYR A 18 -7.09 7.40 -5.27
C TYR A 18 -8.50 7.48 -5.80
N GLN A 19 -8.64 7.13 -7.08
CA GLN A 19 -9.93 7.07 -7.75
C GLN A 19 -10.59 5.71 -7.48
N VAL A 20 -11.90 5.74 -7.30
CA VAL A 20 -12.73 4.54 -7.14
C VAL A 20 -13.96 4.65 -8.03
N ASN A 21 -14.56 3.52 -8.36
CA ASN A 21 -15.83 3.50 -9.07
C ASN A 21 -17.02 3.76 -8.12
N GLU A 22 -18.20 3.91 -8.67
CA GLU A 22 -19.42 4.23 -7.89
C GLU A 22 -19.78 3.12 -6.90
N ALA A 23 -19.63 1.86 -7.28
CA ALA A 23 -19.92 0.72 -6.41
C ALA A 23 -18.93 0.66 -5.24
N GLU A 24 -17.65 0.86 -5.50
CA GLU A 24 -16.59 0.94 -4.48
C GLU A 24 -16.80 2.13 -3.54
N PHE A 25 -17.20 3.28 -4.07
CA PHE A 25 -17.48 4.46 -3.27
C PHE A 25 -18.58 4.24 -2.23
N HIS A 26 -19.64 3.54 -2.59
CA HIS A 26 -20.73 3.22 -1.66
C HIS A 26 -20.36 2.09 -0.69
N TYR A 27 -19.42 1.26 -1.05
CA TYR A 27 -18.99 0.13 -0.22
C TYR A 27 -17.89 0.50 0.77
N ILE A 28 -16.91 1.29 0.36
CA ILE A 28 -15.75 1.68 1.16
C ILE A 28 -16.16 2.62 2.27
N LYS A 29 -15.61 2.39 3.45
CA LYS A 29 -15.79 3.25 4.64
C LYS A 29 -14.43 3.59 5.24
N PRO A 30 -14.33 4.73 5.96
CA PRO A 30 -13.13 5.01 6.74
C PRO A 30 -12.75 3.83 7.65
N GLY A 31 -11.47 3.48 7.67
CA GLY A 31 -10.95 2.33 8.39
C GLY A 31 -10.84 1.03 7.58
N PHE A 32 -11.25 1.02 6.31
CA PHE A 32 -10.98 -0.07 5.37
C PHE A 32 -9.54 -0.05 4.91
N ARG A 33 -8.96 -1.24 4.66
CA ARG A 33 -7.70 -1.37 3.94
C ARG A 33 -7.98 -1.58 2.45
N VAL A 34 -7.17 -0.93 1.64
CA VAL A 34 -7.18 -1.08 0.19
C VAL A 34 -5.76 -1.32 -0.32
N ALA A 35 -5.61 -2.17 -1.31
CA ALA A 35 -4.35 -2.32 -2.02
C ALA A 35 -4.26 -1.23 -3.09
N VAL A 36 -3.20 -0.43 -3.05
CA VAL A 36 -3.00 0.70 -3.95
C VAL A 36 -1.64 0.66 -4.63
N PRO A 37 -1.56 1.00 -5.92
CA PRO A 37 -0.28 1.13 -6.61
C PRO A 37 0.42 2.43 -6.18
N PHE A 38 1.68 2.32 -5.78
CA PHE A 38 2.51 3.46 -5.40
C PHE A 38 3.88 3.37 -6.06
N GLY A 39 4.37 4.48 -6.62
CA GLY A 39 5.59 4.50 -7.40
C GLY A 39 5.43 3.78 -8.75
N LYS A 40 6.49 3.10 -9.20
CA LYS A 40 6.52 2.47 -10.54
C LYS A 40 5.88 1.08 -10.57
N SER A 41 6.08 0.26 -9.53
CA SER A 41 5.67 -1.16 -9.57
C SER A 41 5.29 -1.75 -8.21
N LYS A 42 5.26 -0.95 -7.14
CA LYS A 42 4.92 -1.45 -5.81
C LYS A 42 3.44 -1.26 -5.50
N ILE A 43 2.89 -2.24 -4.78
CA ILE A 43 1.53 -2.19 -4.24
C ILE A 43 1.66 -2.20 -2.71
N TYR A 44 0.96 -1.29 -2.06
CA TYR A 44 0.92 -1.18 -0.60
C TYR A 44 -0.49 -1.33 -0.08
N THR A 45 -0.59 -1.80 1.15
CA THR A 45 -1.84 -1.78 1.90
C THR A 45 -2.02 -0.40 2.52
N ALA A 46 -2.94 0.38 1.97
CA ALA A 46 -3.31 1.69 2.46
C ALA A 46 -4.55 1.62 3.35
N LEU A 47 -4.66 2.54 4.31
CA LEU A 47 -5.84 2.70 5.15
C LEU A 47 -6.67 3.88 4.64
N VAL A 48 -7.96 3.67 4.44
CA VAL A 48 -8.89 4.72 4.04
C VAL A 48 -9.21 5.63 5.24
N LEU A 49 -8.95 6.91 5.07
CA LEU A 49 -9.27 7.95 6.04
C LEU A 49 -10.62 8.59 5.77
N GLU A 50 -10.88 8.90 4.50
CA GLU A 50 -12.07 9.61 4.06
C GLU A 50 -12.49 9.18 2.64
N VAL A 51 -13.78 9.34 2.35
CA VAL A 51 -14.37 9.09 1.04
C VAL A 51 -15.00 10.40 0.55
N HIS A 52 -14.62 10.88 -0.64
CA HIS A 52 -15.04 12.19 -1.15
C HIS A 52 -15.20 12.23 -2.67
N GLN A 53 -15.68 13.36 -3.21
CA GLN A 53 -15.88 13.56 -4.65
C GLN A 53 -14.95 14.66 -5.23
N ASN A 54 -13.99 15.14 -4.45
CA ASN A 54 -13.09 16.22 -4.86
C ASN A 54 -11.90 15.63 -5.62
N LYS A 55 -11.77 16.02 -6.90
CA LYS A 55 -10.60 15.62 -7.70
C LYS A 55 -9.33 16.34 -7.17
N PRO A 56 -8.20 15.64 -7.00
CA PRO A 56 -6.95 16.29 -6.66
C PRO A 56 -6.48 17.21 -7.81
N GLU A 57 -6.02 18.41 -7.44
CA GLU A 57 -5.59 19.41 -8.44
C GLU A 57 -4.15 19.18 -8.95
N LYS A 58 -3.32 18.52 -8.14
CA LYS A 58 -1.87 18.42 -8.39
C LYS A 58 -1.45 17.20 -9.22
N TYR A 59 -2.30 16.20 -9.32
CA TYR A 59 -1.98 14.96 -10.04
C TYR A 59 -3.26 14.21 -10.44
N ASP A 60 -3.14 13.33 -11.42
CA ASP A 60 -4.22 12.43 -11.77
C ASP A 60 -4.22 11.23 -10.79
N ALA A 61 -5.37 11.07 -10.10
CA ALA A 61 -5.52 9.98 -9.16
C ALA A 61 -5.51 8.62 -9.88
N LYS A 62 -4.67 7.71 -9.41
CA LYS A 62 -4.67 6.32 -9.87
C LYS A 62 -5.85 5.58 -9.27
N GLU A 63 -6.28 4.51 -9.93
CA GLU A 63 -7.29 3.61 -9.39
C GLU A 63 -6.68 2.71 -8.30
N ILE A 64 -7.53 2.27 -7.36
CA ILE A 64 -7.15 1.24 -6.40
C ILE A 64 -6.98 -0.11 -7.10
N HIS A 65 -6.15 -0.97 -6.53
CA HIS A 65 -5.99 -2.33 -7.05
C HIS A 65 -7.07 -3.27 -6.52
N GLN A 66 -7.35 -3.22 -5.22
CA GLN A 66 -8.32 -4.10 -4.57
C GLN A 66 -8.76 -3.56 -3.20
N ILE A 67 -10.00 -3.85 -2.81
CA ILE A 67 -10.49 -3.68 -1.45
C ILE A 67 -10.15 -4.95 -0.66
N LEU A 68 -9.54 -4.81 0.52
CA LEU A 68 -9.08 -5.95 1.32
C LEU A 68 -10.06 -6.34 2.43
N ASP A 69 -10.94 -5.45 2.85
CA ASP A 69 -11.80 -5.64 4.00
C ASP A 69 -13.29 -5.64 3.64
N VAL A 70 -14.07 -6.34 4.43
CA VAL A 70 -15.55 -6.34 4.38
C VAL A 70 -16.12 -5.37 5.44
N THR A 71 -15.36 -5.16 6.52
CA THR A 71 -15.71 -4.23 7.60
C THR A 71 -14.49 -3.41 7.99
N PRO A 72 -14.68 -2.19 8.52
CA PRO A 72 -13.55 -1.38 8.98
C PRO A 72 -12.74 -2.12 10.05
N ILE A 73 -11.43 -2.20 9.87
CA ILE A 73 -10.52 -2.77 10.89
C ILE A 73 -10.06 -1.73 11.91
N VAL A 74 -10.20 -0.46 11.57
CA VAL A 74 -9.86 0.69 12.41
C VAL A 74 -11.08 1.59 12.52
N THR A 75 -11.40 2.00 13.74
CA THR A 75 -12.52 2.91 14.00
C THR A 75 -12.11 4.37 13.74
N GLN A 76 -13.07 5.24 13.53
CA GLN A 76 -12.81 6.67 13.37
C GLN A 76 -12.18 7.30 14.62
N ILE A 77 -12.50 6.78 15.82
CA ILE A 77 -11.89 7.24 17.07
C ILE A 77 -10.39 6.92 17.08
N GLN A 78 -10.02 5.72 16.63
CA GLN A 78 -8.62 5.33 16.51
C GLN A 78 -7.88 6.19 15.47
N ILE A 79 -8.49 6.46 14.32
CA ILE A 79 -7.91 7.35 13.30
C ILE A 79 -7.66 8.75 13.88
N LYS A 80 -8.62 9.32 14.61
CA LYS A 80 -8.45 10.62 15.27
C LYS A 80 -7.32 10.58 16.30
N HIS A 81 -7.21 9.50 17.06
CA HIS A 81 -6.12 9.30 18.02
C HIS A 81 -4.76 9.22 17.32
N TRP A 82 -4.66 8.52 16.20
CA TRP A 82 -3.43 8.44 15.42
C TRP A 82 -2.99 9.78 14.83
N LEU A 83 -3.96 10.58 14.34
CA LEU A 83 -3.68 11.95 13.89
C LEU A 83 -3.17 12.83 15.04
N TRP A 84 -3.71 12.67 16.23
CA TRP A 84 -3.21 13.34 17.43
C TRP A 84 -1.79 12.89 17.79
N ILE A 85 -1.51 11.57 17.77
CA ILE A 85 -0.15 11.03 18.01
C ILE A 85 0.83 11.62 17.00
N ALA A 86 0.51 11.60 15.72
CA ALA A 86 1.36 12.15 14.66
C ALA A 86 1.69 13.62 14.90
N SER A 87 0.69 14.43 15.28
CA SER A 87 0.86 15.83 15.59
C SER A 87 1.68 16.06 16.87
N TYR A 88 1.40 15.31 17.93
CA TYR A 88 2.07 15.47 19.23
C TYR A 88 3.55 15.07 19.17
N TYR A 89 3.87 13.96 18.54
CA TYR A 89 5.24 13.45 18.42
C TYR A 89 5.97 13.94 17.16
N MET A 90 5.34 14.79 16.35
CA MET A 90 5.91 15.36 15.11
C MET A 90 6.41 14.28 14.14
N CYS A 91 5.67 13.15 14.06
CA CYS A 91 5.91 12.07 13.09
C CYS A 91 4.81 12.05 12.02
N SER A 92 5.03 11.28 10.96
CA SER A 92 4.03 11.12 9.91
C SER A 92 2.90 10.18 10.33
N ILE A 93 1.70 10.40 9.79
CA ILE A 93 0.56 9.49 10.03
C ILE A 93 0.85 8.08 9.50
N GLY A 94 1.65 7.95 8.43
CA GLY A 94 2.06 6.66 7.88
C GLY A 94 2.94 5.85 8.86
N GLU A 95 3.82 6.49 9.63
CA GLU A 95 4.62 5.85 10.68
C GLU A 95 3.73 5.35 11.82
N VAL A 96 2.74 6.15 12.24
CA VAL A 96 1.76 5.74 13.26
C VAL A 96 0.96 4.54 12.78
N TYR A 97 0.44 4.59 11.55
CA TYR A 97 -0.30 3.50 10.93
C TYR A 97 0.53 2.21 10.87
N ARG A 98 1.77 2.28 10.39
CA ARG A 98 2.68 1.14 10.31
C ARG A 98 2.97 0.52 11.67
N SER A 99 3.08 1.35 12.71
CA SER A 99 3.37 0.89 14.08
C SER A 99 2.14 0.31 14.79
N ALA A 100 0.95 0.83 14.48
CA ALA A 100 -0.29 0.45 15.13
C ALA A 100 -0.92 -0.83 14.56
N ILE A 101 -0.67 -1.15 13.30
CA ILE A 101 -1.23 -2.33 12.63
C ILE A 101 -0.21 -3.47 12.63
N PRO A 102 -0.61 -4.70 12.99
CA PRO A 102 0.25 -5.88 12.86
C PRO A 102 0.79 -6.05 11.43
N SER A 103 2.05 -6.40 11.30
CA SER A 103 2.72 -6.55 10.00
C SER A 103 2.03 -7.55 9.06
N ALA A 104 1.40 -8.59 9.61
CA ALA A 104 0.63 -9.56 8.84
C ALA A 104 -0.60 -8.95 8.12
N LEU A 105 -1.07 -7.79 8.56
CA LEU A 105 -2.18 -7.05 7.93
C LEU A 105 -1.70 -5.97 6.95
N LEU A 106 -0.39 -5.69 6.91
CA LEU A 106 0.25 -4.73 6.01
C LEU A 106 0.88 -5.48 4.82
N LEU A 107 0.04 -5.95 3.90
CA LEU A 107 0.50 -6.65 2.71
C LEU A 107 1.26 -5.70 1.78
N GLU A 108 2.42 -6.13 1.33
CA GLU A 108 3.25 -5.44 0.33
C GLU A 108 3.54 -6.38 -0.83
N SER A 109 3.73 -5.83 -2.02
CA SER A 109 4.24 -6.60 -3.14
C SER A 109 5.73 -6.88 -2.96
N GLU A 110 6.10 -8.14 -3.05
CA GLU A 110 7.50 -8.58 -3.03
C GLU A 110 7.98 -8.99 -4.42
N THR A 111 9.25 -8.75 -4.68
CA THR A 111 9.91 -9.32 -5.86
C THR A 111 10.50 -10.66 -5.46
N THR A 112 9.91 -11.74 -5.95
CA THR A 112 10.40 -13.09 -5.70
C THR A 112 11.17 -13.58 -6.92
N ILE A 113 12.39 -14.07 -6.72
CA ILE A 113 13.19 -14.72 -7.75
C ILE A 113 12.89 -16.22 -7.65
N THR A 114 12.31 -16.77 -8.71
CA THR A 114 12.04 -18.20 -8.81
C THR A 114 12.87 -18.80 -9.92
N GLN A 115 13.42 -19.97 -9.67
CA GLN A 115 14.12 -20.73 -10.71
C GLN A 115 13.10 -21.12 -11.80
N LYS A 116 13.39 -20.74 -13.04
CA LYS A 116 12.58 -21.18 -14.17
C LYS A 116 12.95 -22.64 -14.45
N ASN A 117 11.96 -23.55 -14.32
CA ASN A 117 12.13 -24.95 -14.75
C ASN A 117 12.27 -25.00 -16.27
N THR A 118 13.45 -24.76 -16.75
CA THR A 118 13.86 -25.06 -18.11
C THR A 118 15.01 -26.03 -18.03
N ASP A 119 14.93 -27.13 -18.76
CA ASP A 119 16.04 -28.05 -19.02
C ASP A 119 17.13 -27.34 -19.84
N PHE A 120 17.67 -26.25 -19.28
CA PHE A 120 18.80 -25.56 -19.85
C PHE A 120 20.07 -26.23 -19.31
N VAL A 121 20.71 -26.97 -20.15
CA VAL A 121 22.14 -27.32 -19.99
C VAL A 121 22.88 -26.00 -20.13
N LEU A 122 23.43 -25.49 -19.02
CA LEU A 122 24.30 -24.32 -19.03
C LEU A 122 25.63 -24.71 -19.72
N GLU A 123 25.66 -24.55 -21.03
CA GLU A 123 26.91 -24.74 -21.82
C GLU A 123 27.83 -23.50 -21.76
N SER A 124 27.42 -22.41 -21.11
CA SER A 124 28.28 -21.22 -20.99
C SER A 124 28.95 -21.18 -19.62
N SER A 125 30.21 -20.85 -19.58
CA SER A 125 30.99 -20.60 -18.36
C SER A 125 30.33 -19.43 -17.59
N LEU A 126 29.72 -19.74 -16.44
CA LEU A 126 29.29 -18.73 -15.50
C LEU A 126 30.51 -18.01 -14.90
N SER A 127 30.41 -16.73 -14.65
CA SER A 127 31.37 -16.02 -13.80
C SER A 127 31.31 -16.53 -12.37
N ASP A 128 32.36 -16.34 -11.58
CA ASP A 128 32.37 -16.80 -10.18
C ASP A 128 31.23 -16.28 -9.36
N ASP A 129 30.81 -15.03 -9.59
CA ASP A 129 29.66 -14.39 -8.91
C ASP A 129 28.31 -15.00 -9.35
N GLU A 130 28.16 -15.31 -10.62
CA GLU A 130 26.97 -15.97 -11.16
C GLU A 130 26.84 -17.41 -10.65
N PHE A 131 27.96 -18.10 -10.51
CA PHE A 131 28.01 -19.46 -9.97
C PHE A 131 27.62 -19.51 -8.49
N LEU A 132 28.03 -18.52 -7.68
CA LEU A 132 27.63 -18.41 -6.28
C LEU A 132 26.12 -18.20 -6.13
N VAL A 133 25.51 -17.37 -6.98
CA VAL A 133 24.06 -17.15 -6.99
C VAL A 133 23.31 -18.40 -7.45
N TYR A 134 23.87 -19.17 -8.37
CA TYR A 134 23.26 -20.41 -8.87
C TYR A 134 23.22 -21.53 -7.82
N GLN A 135 24.21 -21.56 -6.89
CA GLN A 135 24.28 -22.57 -5.82
C GLN A 135 23.42 -22.23 -4.57
N ALA A 136 22.93 -20.98 -4.45
CA ALA A 136 22.15 -20.52 -3.31
C ALA A 136 20.66 -20.89 -3.47
#